data_974af5494a7d148072491ecd79f9bf9b
#
_entry.id   974af5494a7d148072491ecd79f9bf9b
#
_cell.length_a   1.000
_cell.length_b   1.000
_cell.length_c   1.000
_cell.angle_alpha   90.00
_cell.angle_beta   90.00
_cell.angle_gamma   90.00
#
_symmetry.space_group_name_H-M   'P 1'
#
loop_
_entity.id
_entity.type
_entity.pdbx_description
1 polymer ?
#
loop_
_entity_poly.entity_id
_entity_poly.type
_entity_poly.pdbx_seq_one_letter_code
_entity_poly.pdbx_strand_id
1 'polypeptide(L)'
;MTTIRTKRIYEEPDPGDGRRVLIDRLWPRGIRKDQVSEWVKDLAPSDELRHDFHDGELGFEEFRARYRAELEGRESEMKELLDSTDGTLTLLYALRNEKENNATVLAEALNDLDH
;
A
#
# COMPACT_ATOMS: atom_id res chain seq x y z
N MET A 1 -17.67 8.03 2.53
CA MET A 1 -16.44 8.58 1.98
C MET A 1 -15.24 8.04 2.73
N THR A 2 -14.25 7.56 2.02
CA THR A 2 -13.08 6.92 2.62
C THR A 2 -11.88 7.86 2.60
N THR A 3 -11.26 8.06 3.75
CA THR A 3 -10.02 8.83 3.84
C THR A 3 -8.84 7.86 3.74
N ILE A 4 -7.95 8.10 2.78
CA ILE A 4 -6.81 7.22 2.54
C ILE A 4 -5.55 7.87 3.09
N ARG A 5 -4.84 7.13 3.95
CA ARG A 5 -3.59 7.58 4.57
C ARG A 5 -2.50 6.54 4.33
N THR A 6 -1.26 6.97 4.44
CA THR A 6 -0.12 6.05 4.38
C THR A 6 0.67 6.18 5.67
N LYS A 7 1.26 5.07 6.12
CA LYS A 7 2.02 5.04 7.37
C LYS A 7 3.04 3.92 7.34
N ARG A 8 4.25 4.18 7.84
CA ARG A 8 5.23 3.11 7.99
C ARG A 8 4.75 2.12 9.04
N ILE A 9 4.88 0.82 8.73
CA ILE A 9 4.41 -0.23 9.64
C ILE A 9 5.13 -0.16 11.00
N TYR A 10 6.35 0.40 11.04
CA TYR A 10 7.15 0.51 12.26
C TYR A 10 6.78 1.70 13.14
N GLU A 11 5.91 2.58 12.68
CA GLU A 11 5.37 3.66 13.51
C GLU A 11 4.30 3.11 14.43
N GLU A 12 4.15 3.72 15.61
CA GLU A 12 3.18 3.25 16.59
C GLU A 12 1.75 3.33 16.06
N PRO A 13 0.93 2.29 16.33
CA PRO A 13 -0.49 2.35 15.97
C PRO A 13 -1.18 3.52 16.67
N ASP A 14 -2.13 4.13 15.98
CA ASP A 14 -2.89 5.27 16.48
C ASP A 14 -4.37 4.95 16.26
N PRO A 15 -5.26 5.28 17.22
CA PRO A 15 -6.69 5.04 17.03
C PRO A 15 -7.25 5.71 15.78
N GLY A 16 -6.62 6.83 15.33
CA GLY A 16 -7.03 7.52 14.11
C GLY A 16 -6.66 6.81 12.82
N ASP A 17 -5.87 5.73 12.90
CA ASP A 17 -5.48 4.98 11.69
C ASP A 17 -6.67 4.27 11.04
N GLY A 18 -7.72 3.98 11.80
CA GLY A 18 -8.85 3.24 11.29
C GLY A 18 -8.46 1.83 10.87
N ARG A 19 -8.80 1.46 9.65
CA ARG A 19 -8.45 0.15 9.10
C ARG A 19 -6.99 0.14 8.64
N ARG A 20 -6.18 -0.70 9.26
CA ARG A 20 -4.73 -0.78 8.99
C ARG A 20 -4.47 -1.96 8.06
N VAL A 21 -4.09 -1.66 6.84
CA VAL A 21 -3.93 -2.66 5.77
C VAL A 21 -2.47 -2.69 5.30
N LEU A 22 -1.83 -3.84 5.43
CA LEU A 22 -0.47 -4.02 4.95
C LEU A 22 -0.50 -4.32 3.45
N ILE A 23 0.24 -3.54 2.68
CA ILE A 23 0.25 -3.68 1.22
C ILE A 23 1.65 -4.00 0.68
N ASP A 24 2.50 -4.59 1.52
CA ASP A 24 3.80 -5.12 1.10
C ASP A 24 3.66 -6.55 0.62
N ARG A 25 4.55 -6.96 -0.28
CA ARG A 25 4.57 -8.31 -0.82
C ARG A 25 5.02 -9.34 0.22
N LEU A 26 5.96 -8.95 1.09
CA LEU A 26 6.49 -9.81 2.15
C LEU A 26 6.10 -9.27 3.51
N TRP A 27 5.91 -10.18 4.48
CA TRP A 27 5.59 -9.78 5.84
C TRP A 27 6.81 -9.09 6.47
N PRO A 28 6.65 -7.91 7.06
CA PRO A 28 7.78 -7.16 7.64
C PRO A 28 8.35 -7.87 8.85
N ARG A 29 9.67 -7.82 8.97
CA ARG A 29 10.39 -8.43 10.07
C ARG A 29 10.03 -7.75 11.41
N GLY A 30 9.73 -8.55 12.43
CA GLY A 30 9.47 -8.04 13.76
C GLY A 30 8.06 -7.54 14.01
N ILE A 31 7.17 -7.62 13.03
CA ILE A 31 5.80 -7.15 13.16
C ILE A 31 4.89 -8.30 13.55
N ARG A 32 4.07 -8.09 14.60
CA ARG A 32 3.09 -9.08 15.04
C ARG A 32 1.79 -8.94 14.24
N LYS A 33 1.06 -10.04 14.13
CA LYS A 33 -0.19 -10.06 13.38
C LYS A 33 -1.24 -9.08 13.91
N ASP A 34 -1.24 -8.83 15.20
CA ASP A 34 -2.23 -7.94 15.82
C ASP A 34 -1.99 -6.46 15.50
N GLN A 35 -0.84 -6.12 14.90
CA GLN A 35 -0.54 -4.76 14.50
C GLN A 35 -1.15 -4.39 13.14
N VAL A 36 -1.69 -5.36 12.44
CA VAL A 36 -2.24 -5.20 11.09
C VAL A 36 -3.66 -5.76 11.07
N SER A 37 -4.61 -4.96 10.56
CA SER A 37 -5.99 -5.44 10.42
C SER A 37 -6.09 -6.50 9.34
N GLU A 38 -5.35 -6.32 8.25
CA GLU A 38 -5.44 -7.18 7.09
C GLU A 38 -4.19 -7.06 6.23
N TRP A 39 -3.77 -8.17 5.63
CA TRP A 39 -2.66 -8.17 4.66
C TRP A 39 -3.26 -8.35 3.28
N VAL A 40 -3.24 -7.28 2.46
CA VAL A 40 -3.80 -7.30 1.11
C VAL A 40 -2.66 -7.46 0.12
N LYS A 41 -2.18 -8.68 0.03
CA LYS A 41 -1.02 -9.04 -0.80
C LYS A 41 -1.28 -8.82 -2.30
N ASP A 42 -2.52 -8.98 -2.72
CA ASP A 42 -2.89 -8.82 -4.13
C ASP A 42 -2.73 -7.40 -4.65
N LEU A 43 -2.67 -6.42 -3.76
CA LEU A 43 -2.46 -5.03 -4.14
C LEU A 43 -1.02 -4.57 -3.96
N ALA A 44 -0.13 -5.47 -3.53
CA ALA A 44 1.30 -5.19 -3.46
C ALA A 44 1.93 -5.22 -4.86
N PRO A 45 3.08 -4.56 -5.05
CA PRO A 45 3.82 -4.71 -6.32
C PRO A 45 4.22 -6.16 -6.53
N SER A 46 4.36 -6.59 -7.79
CA SER A 46 4.84 -7.93 -8.09
C SER A 46 6.24 -8.15 -7.51
N ASP A 47 6.62 -9.41 -7.32
CA ASP A 47 7.97 -9.74 -6.83
C ASP A 47 9.07 -9.14 -7.69
N GLU A 48 8.91 -9.24 -9.01
CA GLU A 48 9.88 -8.69 -9.95
C GLU A 48 10.01 -7.18 -9.81
N LEU A 49 8.88 -6.48 -9.78
CA LEU A 49 8.88 -5.01 -9.67
C LEU A 49 9.45 -4.56 -8.33
N ARG A 50 9.08 -5.23 -7.24
CA ARG A 50 9.59 -4.93 -5.92
C ARG A 50 11.11 -5.12 -5.87
N HIS A 51 11.58 -6.23 -6.43
CA HIS A 51 13.01 -6.55 -6.45
C HIS A 51 13.81 -5.49 -7.20
N ASP A 52 13.36 -5.13 -8.39
CA ASP A 52 14.04 -4.14 -9.23
C ASP A 52 14.11 -2.77 -8.55
N PHE A 53 13.04 -2.39 -7.86
CA PHE A 53 13.02 -1.12 -7.14
C PHE A 53 13.94 -1.14 -5.92
N HIS A 54 13.91 -2.23 -5.13
CA HIS A 54 14.74 -2.36 -3.93
C HIS A 54 16.23 -2.45 -4.25
N ASP A 55 16.57 -3.05 -5.39
CA ASP A 55 17.97 -3.15 -5.81
C ASP A 55 18.51 -1.88 -6.45
N GLY A 56 17.66 -0.85 -6.59
CA GLY A 56 18.06 0.41 -7.16
C GLY A 56 18.16 0.42 -8.68
N GLU A 57 17.67 -0.61 -9.34
CA GLU A 57 17.65 -0.69 -10.79
C GLU A 57 16.60 0.22 -11.41
N LEU A 58 15.56 0.56 -10.64
CA LEU A 58 14.50 1.46 -11.08
C LEU A 58 14.47 2.71 -10.23
N GLY A 59 14.33 3.87 -10.86
CA GLY A 59 13.99 5.09 -10.16
C GLY A 59 12.51 5.05 -9.75
N PHE A 60 12.13 5.93 -8.85
CA PHE A 60 10.76 5.93 -8.34
C PHE A 60 9.71 6.19 -9.43
N GLU A 61 10.00 7.10 -10.35
CA GLU A 61 9.04 7.42 -11.42
C GLU A 61 8.72 6.21 -12.30
N GLU A 62 9.74 5.40 -12.63
CA GLU A 62 9.53 4.20 -13.42
C GLU A 62 8.82 3.13 -12.59
N PHE A 63 9.19 3.00 -11.32
CA PHE A 63 8.49 2.10 -10.39
C PHE A 63 7.00 2.47 -10.33
N ARG A 64 6.71 3.76 -10.15
CA ARG A 64 5.34 4.25 -10.08
C ARG A 64 4.55 3.90 -11.33
N ALA A 65 5.12 4.15 -12.50
CA ALA A 65 4.45 3.86 -13.77
C ALA A 65 4.14 2.37 -13.91
N ARG A 66 5.11 1.51 -13.59
CA ARG A 66 4.93 0.05 -13.69
C ARG A 66 3.92 -0.48 -12.67
N TYR A 67 3.99 0.04 -11.44
CA TYR A 67 3.05 -0.38 -10.39
C TYR A 67 1.63 0.05 -10.75
N ARG A 68 1.45 1.27 -11.25
CA ARG A 68 0.13 1.73 -11.70
C ARG A 68 -0.42 0.83 -12.80
N ALA A 69 0.44 0.37 -13.71
CA ALA A 69 0.03 -0.56 -14.76
C ALA A 69 -0.42 -1.91 -14.18
N GLU A 70 0.30 -2.42 -13.17
CA GLU A 70 -0.11 -3.66 -12.47
C GLU A 70 -1.47 -3.46 -11.79
N LEU A 71 -1.68 -2.30 -11.17
CA LEU A 71 -2.92 -2.00 -10.46
C LEU A 71 -4.12 -1.88 -11.39
N GLU A 72 -3.91 -1.53 -12.65
CA GLU A 72 -5.00 -1.51 -13.63
C GLU A 72 -5.65 -2.89 -13.78
N GLY A 73 -4.88 -3.94 -13.59
CA GLY A 73 -5.39 -5.31 -13.59
C GLY A 73 -6.01 -5.73 -12.26
N ARG A 74 -5.99 -4.87 -11.26
CA ARG A 74 -6.51 -5.15 -9.91
C ARG A 74 -7.61 -4.17 -9.50
N GLU A 75 -8.29 -3.59 -10.47
CA GLU A 75 -9.32 -2.59 -10.18
C GLU A 75 -10.44 -3.13 -9.30
N SER A 76 -10.84 -4.38 -9.51
CA SER A 76 -11.88 -5.01 -8.69
C SER A 76 -11.48 -5.10 -7.22
N GLU A 77 -10.23 -5.50 -6.96
CA GLU A 77 -9.70 -5.62 -5.60
C GLU A 77 -9.60 -4.25 -4.94
N MET A 78 -9.21 -3.23 -5.69
CA MET A 78 -9.14 -1.86 -5.18
C MET A 78 -10.53 -1.33 -4.83
N LYS A 79 -11.51 -1.57 -5.68
CA LYS A 79 -12.90 -1.16 -5.42
C LYS A 79 -13.46 -1.87 -4.20
N GLU A 80 -13.19 -3.16 -4.06
CA GLU A 80 -13.64 -3.93 -2.91
C GLU A 80 -13.05 -3.37 -1.61
N LEU A 81 -11.77 -3.01 -1.63
CA LEU A 81 -11.12 -2.43 -0.46
C LEU A 81 -11.77 -1.09 -0.08
N LEU A 82 -12.04 -0.23 -1.06
CA LEU A 82 -12.69 1.05 -0.80
C LEU A 82 -14.12 0.86 -0.30
N ASP A 83 -14.88 0.00 -0.95
CA ASP A 83 -16.31 -0.21 -0.61
C ASP A 83 -16.47 -0.86 0.77
N SER A 84 -15.51 -1.68 1.17
CA SER A 84 -15.56 -2.36 2.47
C SER A 84 -14.97 -1.55 3.61
N THR A 85 -14.46 -0.36 3.32
CA THR A 85 -13.86 0.52 4.34
C THR A 85 -14.79 1.70 4.62
N ASP A 86 -15.13 1.89 5.90
CA ASP A 86 -15.91 3.03 6.34
C ASP A 86 -14.99 3.90 7.21
N GLY A 87 -14.75 5.14 6.78
CA GLY A 87 -13.89 6.06 7.51
C GLY A 87 -12.47 6.08 6.97
N THR A 88 -11.49 5.83 7.81
CA THR A 88 -10.08 5.92 7.44
C THR A 88 -9.49 4.56 7.04
N LEU A 89 -8.79 4.55 5.92
CA LEU A 89 -8.01 3.42 5.44
C LEU A 89 -6.54 3.83 5.49
N THR A 90 -5.74 3.14 6.31
CA THR A 90 -4.32 3.42 6.42
C THR A 90 -3.54 2.30 5.72
N LEU A 91 -2.81 2.67 4.69
CA LEU A 91 -1.96 1.74 3.94
C LEU A 91 -0.59 1.67 4.61
N LEU A 92 -0.21 0.48 5.05
CA LEU A 92 1.03 0.26 5.78
C LEU A 92 2.12 -0.27 4.85
N TYR A 93 3.33 0.23 5.02
CA TYR A 93 4.48 -0.18 4.23
C TYR A 93 5.74 -0.21 5.11
N ALA A 94 6.76 -0.97 4.68
CA ALA A 94 7.99 -1.14 5.45
C ALA A 94 9.15 -0.26 4.99
N LEU A 95 9.12 0.26 3.77
CA LEU A 95 10.20 1.10 3.24
C LEU A 95 10.46 2.32 4.13
N ARG A 96 11.73 2.76 4.13
CA ARG A 96 12.12 3.92 4.95
C ARG A 96 11.71 5.25 4.36
N ASN A 97 11.61 5.34 3.03
CA ASN A 97 11.25 6.58 2.37
C ASN A 97 9.75 6.81 2.49
N GLU A 98 9.36 7.85 3.20
CA GLU A 98 7.95 8.16 3.48
C GLU A 98 7.22 8.77 2.28
N LYS A 99 7.95 9.23 1.27
CA LYS A 99 7.36 9.86 0.10
C LYS A 99 7.38 8.96 -1.13
N GLU A 100 8.46 8.20 -1.30
CA GLU A 100 8.68 7.36 -2.47
C GLU A 100 8.60 5.89 -2.08
N ASN A 101 7.37 5.38 -1.99
CA ASN A 101 7.13 4.01 -1.58
C ASN A 101 5.87 3.47 -2.27
N ASN A 102 5.62 2.17 -2.12
CA ASN A 102 4.47 1.51 -2.74
C ASN A 102 3.14 2.04 -2.21
N ALA A 103 3.06 2.39 -0.94
CA ALA A 103 1.81 2.88 -0.36
C ALA A 103 1.38 4.23 -0.95
N THR A 104 2.33 5.12 -1.23
CA THR A 104 1.98 6.41 -1.83
C THR A 104 1.42 6.22 -3.24
N VAL A 105 1.95 5.26 -3.99
CA VAL A 105 1.44 4.95 -5.34
C VAL A 105 0.04 4.33 -5.26
N LEU A 106 -0.15 3.38 -4.36
CA LEU A 106 -1.47 2.74 -4.20
C LEU A 106 -2.52 3.76 -3.71
N ALA A 107 -2.16 4.64 -2.78
CA ALA A 107 -3.06 5.68 -2.31
C ALA A 107 -3.52 6.58 -3.47
N GLU A 108 -2.59 6.93 -4.33
CA GLU A 108 -2.87 7.72 -5.53
C GLU A 108 -3.87 7.01 -6.44
N ALA A 109 -3.62 5.72 -6.70
CA ALA A 109 -4.51 4.92 -7.54
C ALA A 109 -5.91 4.77 -6.94
N LEU A 110 -5.98 4.55 -5.62
CA LEU A 110 -7.26 4.43 -4.93
C LEU A 110 -8.04 5.75 -4.94
N ASN A 111 -7.35 6.87 -4.77
CA ASN A 111 -8.00 8.18 -4.84
C ASN A 111 -8.55 8.46 -6.24
N ASP A 112 -7.83 8.05 -7.27
CA ASP A 112 -8.31 8.21 -8.65
C ASP A 112 -9.57 7.39 -8.91
N LEU A 113 -9.67 6.20 -8.30
CA LEU A 113 -10.86 5.36 -8.43
C LEU A 113 -12.06 5.92 -7.68
N ASP A 114 -11.82 6.60 -6.56
CA ASP A 114 -12.87 7.12 -5.70
C ASP A 114 -13.53 8.38 -6.28
N HIS A 115 -12.97 8.93 -7.34
CA HIS A 115 -13.50 10.12 -8.01
C HIS A 115 -14.41 9.84 -9.19
#